data_a4e052066be667a5cd4a983c3949fd12
#
_entry.id   a4e052066be667a5cd4a983c3949fd12
#
_cell.length_a   1.000
_cell.length_b   1.000
_cell.length_c   1.000
_cell.angle_alpha   90.00
_cell.angle_beta   90.00
_cell.angle_gamma   90.00
#
_symmetry.space_group_name_H-M   'P 1'
#
loop_
_entity.id
_entity.type
_entity.pdbx_description
1 polymer ?
#
loop_
_entity_poly.entity_id
_entity_poly.type
_entity_poly.pdbx_seq_one_letter_code
_entity_poly.pdbx_strand_id
1 'polypeptide(L)'
;MERLIEPMLAADMVKLNDEELFEISGHLNLEGNTITEKMINLSQWVSSDVTLCVTKGAEGAQLLFKGEMYSNSGYQVKVADTVGAGDSFLATLCFYLLNKHAPQRALDQACAMGSLVASKEGAIPIITPEEIKTMIQG
;
A
#
# COMPACT_ATOMS: atom_id res chain seq x y z
N MET A 1 15.67 -4.28 11.98
CA MET A 1 14.66 -3.27 12.31
C MET A 1 15.22 -1.85 12.25
N GLU A 2 16.38 -1.61 12.81
CA GLU A 2 17.05 -0.29 12.73
C GLU A 2 17.27 0.18 11.29
N ARG A 3 17.47 -0.74 10.36
CA ARG A 3 17.62 -0.44 8.92
C ARG A 3 16.39 0.23 8.31
N LEU A 4 15.21 0.02 8.89
CA LEU A 4 13.96 0.62 8.40
C LEU A 4 13.63 1.94 9.11
N ILE A 5 14.07 2.09 10.36
CA ILE A 5 13.71 3.25 11.18
C ILE A 5 14.30 4.56 10.63
N GLU A 6 15.60 4.58 10.34
CA GLU A 6 16.24 5.80 9.80
C GLU A 6 15.65 6.23 8.45
N PRO A 7 15.50 5.33 7.45
CA PRO A 7 14.84 5.70 6.21
C PRO A 7 13.41 6.20 6.39
N MET A 8 12.65 5.62 7.33
CA MET A 8 11.29 6.07 7.61
C MET A 8 11.25 7.50 8.13
N LEU A 9 12.16 7.87 9.02
CA LEU A 9 12.21 9.22 9.58
C LEU A 9 12.52 10.28 8.54
N ALA A 10 13.21 9.91 7.46
CA ALA A 10 13.57 10.81 6.36
C ALA A 10 12.60 10.76 5.18
N ALA A 11 11.65 9.81 5.19
CA ALA A 11 10.78 9.57 4.05
C ALA A 11 9.51 10.42 4.10
N ASP A 12 9.08 10.89 2.93
CA ASP A 12 7.75 11.50 2.77
C ASP A 12 6.66 10.45 2.64
N MET A 13 7.03 9.24 2.22
CA MET A 13 6.13 8.12 2.02
C MET A 13 6.77 6.82 2.51
N VAL A 14 6.00 6.04 3.24
CA VAL A 14 6.40 4.72 3.73
C VAL A 14 5.36 3.69 3.33
N LYS A 15 5.81 2.61 2.71
CA LYS A 15 4.96 1.45 2.43
C LYS A 15 5.43 0.25 3.24
N LEU A 16 4.50 -0.37 3.94
CA LEU A 16 4.72 -1.57 4.74
C LEU A 16 3.66 -2.61 4.40
N ASN A 17 3.99 -3.90 4.59
CA ASN A 17 2.93 -4.89 4.68
C ASN A 17 2.44 -4.97 6.14
N ASP A 18 1.37 -5.72 6.39
CA ASP A 18 0.77 -5.83 7.72
C ASP A 18 1.75 -6.45 8.74
N GLU A 19 2.50 -7.46 8.37
CA GLU A 19 3.50 -8.08 9.25
C GLU A 19 4.60 -7.09 9.65
N GLU A 20 5.10 -6.32 8.69
CA GLU A 20 6.10 -5.29 8.94
C GLU A 20 5.56 -4.20 9.87
N LEU A 21 4.30 -3.81 9.69
CA LEU A 21 3.65 -2.83 10.58
C LEU A 21 3.61 -3.34 12.03
N PHE A 22 3.25 -4.60 12.23
CA PHE A 22 3.21 -5.20 13.58
C PHE A 22 4.61 -5.30 14.18
N GLU A 23 5.61 -5.69 13.41
CA GLU A 23 6.99 -5.78 13.89
C GLU A 23 7.53 -4.41 14.31
N ILE A 24 7.37 -3.41 13.48
CA ILE A 24 7.82 -2.04 13.77
C ILE A 24 7.09 -1.46 14.97
N SER A 25 5.78 -1.65 15.03
CA SER A 25 4.97 -1.17 16.16
C SER A 25 5.42 -1.81 17.48
N GLY A 26 5.72 -3.09 17.48
CA GLY A 26 6.24 -3.78 18.64
C GLY A 26 7.63 -3.28 19.04
N HIS A 27 8.51 -3.07 18.09
CA HIS A 27 9.86 -2.57 18.35
C HIS A 27 9.86 -1.16 18.95
N LEU A 28 8.95 -0.32 18.48
CA LEU A 28 8.81 1.07 18.96
C LEU A 28 7.86 1.21 20.15
N ASN A 29 7.30 0.12 20.63
CA ASN A 29 6.31 0.10 21.72
C ASN A 29 5.11 1.01 21.44
N LEU A 30 4.65 1.03 20.18
CA LEU A 30 3.47 1.79 19.80
C LEU A 30 2.20 1.03 20.17
N GLU A 31 1.25 1.74 20.73
CA GLU A 31 -0.04 1.18 21.10
C GLU A 31 -0.94 0.98 19.88
N GLY A 32 -2.05 0.32 20.07
CA GLY A 32 -3.05 0.06 19.06
C GLY A 32 -3.26 -1.42 18.81
N ASN A 33 -4.52 -1.80 18.62
CA ASN A 33 -4.92 -3.20 18.43
C ASN A 33 -5.31 -3.50 16.98
N THR A 34 -5.59 -2.48 16.19
CA THR A 34 -5.98 -2.62 14.78
C THR A 34 -4.90 -2.05 13.87
N ILE A 35 -4.95 -2.44 12.60
CA ILE A 35 -4.06 -1.87 11.58
C ILE A 35 -4.23 -0.36 11.52
N THR A 36 -5.47 0.13 11.53
CA THR A 36 -5.75 1.57 11.51
C THR A 36 -5.11 2.31 12.69
N GLU A 37 -5.29 1.79 13.90
CA GLU A 37 -4.69 2.40 15.09
C GLU A 37 -3.17 2.41 15.04
N LYS A 38 -2.56 1.31 14.60
CA LYS A 38 -1.11 1.20 14.47
C LYS A 38 -0.57 2.15 13.39
N MET A 39 -1.29 2.32 12.29
CA MET A 39 -0.92 3.26 11.24
C MET A 39 -0.93 4.70 11.76
N ILE A 40 -1.98 5.08 12.47
CA ILE A 40 -2.09 6.43 13.04
C ILE A 40 -0.94 6.69 14.03
N ASN A 41 -0.68 5.75 14.93
CA ASN A 41 0.37 5.89 15.92
C ASN A 41 1.76 5.92 15.29
N LEU A 42 2.01 5.08 14.28
CA LEU A 42 3.28 5.10 13.56
C LEU A 42 3.46 6.42 12.80
N SER A 43 2.42 6.94 12.16
CA SER A 43 2.50 8.20 11.44
C SER A 43 2.89 9.36 12.36
N GLN A 44 2.30 9.40 13.55
CA GLN A 44 2.63 10.42 14.55
C GLN A 44 4.07 10.31 15.03
N TRP A 45 4.59 9.08 15.12
CA TRP A 45 5.97 8.84 15.51
C TRP A 45 6.97 9.26 14.42
N VAL A 46 6.64 9.02 13.14
CA VAL A 46 7.50 9.37 12.00
C VAL A 46 7.41 10.86 11.69
N SER A 47 6.24 11.32 11.32
CA SER A 47 5.92 12.71 10.99
C SER A 47 4.44 12.83 10.72
N SER A 48 3.81 13.91 11.18
CA SER A 48 2.40 14.17 10.92
C SER A 48 2.07 14.29 9.43
N ASP A 49 3.07 14.59 8.58
CA ASP A 49 2.89 14.77 7.14
C ASP A 49 3.24 13.53 6.32
N VAL A 50 3.67 12.43 6.96
CA VAL A 50 4.05 11.24 6.24
C VAL A 50 2.83 10.59 5.55
N THR A 51 3.04 10.14 4.33
CA THR A 51 2.09 9.26 3.65
C THR A 51 2.45 7.83 4.01
N LEU A 52 1.51 7.11 4.60
CA LEU A 52 1.73 5.74 5.07
C LEU A 52 0.75 4.80 4.37
N CYS A 53 1.29 3.78 3.70
CA CYS A 53 0.48 2.76 3.06
C CYS A 53 0.81 1.39 3.63
N VAL A 54 -0.22 0.64 4.01
CA VAL A 54 -0.08 -0.72 4.52
C VAL A 54 -0.84 -1.68 3.63
N THR A 55 -0.13 -2.63 3.04
CA THR A 55 -0.72 -3.68 2.22
C THR A 55 -1.05 -4.90 3.06
N LYS A 56 -2.14 -5.58 2.72
CA LYS A 56 -2.68 -6.71 3.48
C LYS A 56 -2.90 -7.94 2.58
N GLY A 57 -2.03 -8.12 1.58
CA GLY A 57 -2.16 -9.22 0.63
C GLY A 57 -3.49 -9.19 -0.10
N ALA A 58 -4.19 -10.32 -0.12
CA ALA A 58 -5.50 -10.44 -0.78
C ALA A 58 -6.59 -9.56 -0.16
N GLU A 59 -6.38 -9.07 1.06
CA GLU A 59 -7.33 -8.23 1.77
C GLU A 59 -7.19 -6.74 1.45
N GLY A 60 -6.35 -6.41 0.48
CA GLY A 60 -6.23 -5.05 -0.02
C GLY A 60 -5.18 -4.21 0.68
N ALA A 61 -5.50 -2.94 0.93
CA ALA A 61 -4.57 -1.99 1.51
C ALA A 61 -5.27 -0.84 2.21
N GLN A 62 -4.53 -0.16 3.07
CA GLN A 62 -4.96 1.09 3.70
C GLN A 62 -3.93 2.17 3.44
N LEU A 63 -4.40 3.40 3.24
CA LEU A 63 -3.58 4.56 2.94
C LEU A 63 -3.93 5.68 3.90
N LEU A 64 -2.92 6.19 4.60
CA LEU A 64 -3.04 7.41 5.40
C LEU A 64 -2.35 8.54 4.63
N PHE A 65 -3.14 9.51 4.18
CA PHE A 65 -2.68 10.60 3.34
C PHE A 65 -3.24 11.91 3.85
N LYS A 66 -2.35 12.84 4.22
CA LYS A 66 -2.72 14.15 4.77
C LYS A 66 -3.74 14.07 5.91
N GLY A 67 -3.54 13.11 6.81
CA GLY A 67 -4.40 12.92 7.96
C GLY A 67 -5.69 12.15 7.72
N GLU A 68 -5.98 11.78 6.47
CA GLU A 68 -7.19 11.04 6.11
C GLU A 68 -6.86 9.58 5.81
N MET A 69 -7.73 8.68 6.26
CA MET A 69 -7.57 7.24 6.04
C MET A 69 -8.43 6.78 4.86
N TYR A 70 -7.80 6.07 3.93
CA TYR A 70 -8.46 5.46 2.77
C TYR A 70 -8.23 3.96 2.81
N SER A 71 -9.16 3.20 2.30
CA SER A 71 -9.03 1.74 2.27
C SER A 71 -9.56 1.15 0.97
N ASN A 72 -9.04 -0.02 0.63
CA ASN A 72 -9.52 -0.85 -0.47
C ASN A 72 -9.45 -2.29 0.03
N SER A 73 -10.53 -3.04 -0.12
CA SER A 73 -10.64 -4.42 0.39
C SER A 73 -9.96 -5.47 -0.49
N GLY A 74 -9.33 -5.02 -1.56
CA GLY A 74 -8.68 -5.91 -2.51
C GLY A 74 -9.61 -6.41 -3.60
N TYR A 75 -9.01 -6.98 -4.63
CA TYR A 75 -9.73 -7.56 -5.75
C TYR A 75 -9.43 -9.06 -5.82
N GLN A 76 -10.47 -9.85 -6.02
CA GLN A 76 -10.33 -11.31 -6.09
C GLN A 76 -9.68 -11.72 -7.40
N VAL A 77 -8.53 -12.39 -7.31
CA VAL A 77 -7.83 -12.92 -8.46
C VAL A 77 -7.30 -14.31 -8.14
N LYS A 78 -7.08 -15.11 -9.18
CA LYS A 78 -6.35 -16.35 -9.05
C LYS A 78 -4.86 -16.01 -9.13
N VAL A 79 -4.15 -16.18 -8.03
CA VAL A 79 -2.73 -15.84 -7.97
C VAL A 79 -1.92 -16.88 -8.76
N ALA A 80 -1.17 -16.38 -9.76
CA ALA A 80 -0.22 -17.20 -10.51
C ALA A 80 1.20 -16.97 -10.03
N ASP A 81 1.57 -15.70 -9.77
CA ASP A 81 2.91 -15.34 -9.34
C ASP A 81 2.85 -13.97 -8.65
N THR A 82 3.40 -13.86 -7.44
CA THR A 82 3.43 -12.60 -6.69
C THR A 82 4.65 -11.74 -6.98
N VAL A 83 5.58 -12.22 -7.80
CA VAL A 83 6.78 -11.46 -8.16
C VAL A 83 6.40 -10.17 -8.90
N GLY A 84 6.88 -9.05 -8.40
CA GLY A 84 6.64 -7.74 -8.98
C GLY A 84 5.32 -7.08 -8.61
N ALA A 85 4.40 -7.80 -7.94
CA ALA A 85 3.10 -7.23 -7.57
C ALA A 85 3.24 -6.06 -6.59
N GLY A 86 4.12 -6.17 -5.60
CA GLY A 86 4.38 -5.10 -4.64
C GLY A 86 5.02 -3.87 -5.27
N ASP A 87 5.98 -4.09 -6.17
CA ASP A 87 6.65 -3.00 -6.89
C ASP A 87 5.67 -2.26 -7.81
N SER A 88 4.81 -3.02 -8.51
CA SER A 88 3.78 -2.46 -9.38
C SER A 88 2.74 -1.67 -8.59
N PHE A 89 2.35 -2.17 -7.42
CA PHE A 89 1.47 -1.46 -6.51
C PHE A 89 2.06 -0.10 -6.12
N LEU A 90 3.30 -0.11 -5.63
CA LEU A 90 3.96 1.10 -5.15
C LEU A 90 4.17 2.12 -6.27
N ALA A 91 4.63 1.67 -7.44
CA ALA A 91 4.84 2.55 -8.59
C ALA A 91 3.53 3.21 -9.03
N THR A 92 2.44 2.45 -9.06
CA THR A 92 1.12 2.97 -9.43
C THR A 92 0.62 3.99 -8.41
N LEU A 93 0.73 3.67 -7.13
CA LEU A 93 0.31 4.57 -6.05
C LEU A 93 1.06 5.91 -6.13
N CYS A 94 2.38 5.84 -6.27
CA CYS A 94 3.22 7.03 -6.38
C CYS A 94 2.86 7.87 -7.61
N PHE A 95 2.66 7.21 -8.75
CA PHE A 95 2.29 7.91 -10.00
C PHE A 95 1.01 8.72 -9.82
N TYR A 96 -0.04 8.09 -9.30
CA TYR A 96 -1.33 8.77 -9.14
C TYR A 96 -1.28 9.86 -8.08
N LEU A 97 -0.59 9.65 -6.96
CA LEU A 97 -0.45 10.67 -5.91
C LEU A 97 0.38 11.85 -6.39
N LEU A 98 1.49 11.62 -7.09
CA LEU A 98 2.34 12.68 -7.63
C LEU A 98 1.65 13.50 -8.71
N ASN A 99 0.74 12.88 -9.46
CA ASN A 99 -0.07 13.57 -10.45
C ASN A 99 -1.36 14.15 -9.87
N LYS A 100 -1.45 14.20 -8.55
CA LYS A 100 -2.52 14.87 -7.79
C LYS A 100 -3.91 14.30 -8.05
N HIS A 101 -4.00 13.01 -8.33
CA HIS A 101 -5.28 12.32 -8.37
C HIS A 101 -5.81 12.15 -6.94
N ALA A 102 -7.13 11.96 -6.81
CA ALA A 102 -7.75 11.70 -5.52
C ALA A 102 -7.08 10.47 -4.85
N PRO A 103 -6.79 10.54 -3.53
CA PRO A 103 -6.11 9.44 -2.84
C PRO A 103 -6.83 8.09 -2.95
N GLN A 104 -8.16 8.08 -2.89
CA GLN A 104 -8.93 6.85 -3.06
C GLN A 104 -8.72 6.25 -4.46
N ARG A 105 -8.71 7.09 -5.50
CA ARG A 105 -8.43 6.64 -6.87
C ARG A 105 -7.02 6.06 -6.98
N ALA A 106 -6.04 6.73 -6.39
CA ALA A 106 -4.65 6.25 -6.38
C ALA A 106 -4.56 4.86 -5.74
N LEU A 107 -5.23 4.67 -4.60
CA LEU A 107 -5.25 3.39 -3.90
C LEU A 107 -5.96 2.30 -4.71
N ASP A 108 -7.11 2.61 -5.30
CA ASP A 108 -7.87 1.66 -6.13
C ASP A 108 -7.05 1.21 -7.34
N GLN A 109 -6.39 2.14 -8.02
CA GLN A 109 -5.52 1.83 -9.15
C GLN A 109 -4.33 0.97 -8.74
N ALA A 110 -3.71 1.28 -7.61
CA ALA A 110 -2.57 0.53 -7.10
C ALA A 110 -2.96 -0.91 -6.72
N CYS A 111 -4.10 -1.08 -6.04
CA CYS A 111 -4.60 -2.40 -5.67
C CYS A 111 -4.95 -3.22 -6.92
N ALA A 112 -5.61 -2.61 -7.91
CA ALA A 112 -5.94 -3.29 -9.16
C ALA A 112 -4.69 -3.73 -9.91
N MET A 113 -3.69 -2.84 -10.03
CA MET A 113 -2.43 -3.16 -10.71
C MET A 113 -1.72 -4.32 -10.02
N GLY A 114 -1.58 -4.26 -8.70
CA GLY A 114 -0.92 -5.33 -7.93
C GLY A 114 -1.64 -6.67 -8.08
N SER A 115 -2.96 -6.66 -8.02
CA SER A 115 -3.77 -7.87 -8.20
C SER A 115 -3.62 -8.47 -9.60
N LEU A 116 -3.66 -7.62 -10.63
CA LEU A 116 -3.51 -8.08 -12.02
C LEU A 116 -2.11 -8.63 -12.28
N VAL A 117 -1.08 -7.99 -11.76
CA VAL A 117 0.29 -8.51 -11.87
C VAL A 117 0.41 -9.88 -11.20
N ALA A 118 -0.17 -10.03 -10.00
CA ALA A 118 -0.16 -11.31 -9.28
C ALA A 118 -0.95 -12.41 -10.00
N SER A 119 -1.95 -12.06 -10.82
CA SER A 119 -2.76 -13.00 -11.56
C SER A 119 -2.09 -13.54 -12.84
N LYS A 120 -0.99 -12.95 -13.25
CA LYS A 120 -0.29 -13.29 -14.49
C LYS A 120 1.07 -13.90 -14.21
N GLU A 121 1.52 -14.79 -15.08
CA GLU A 121 2.84 -15.39 -14.98
C GLU A 121 3.89 -14.45 -15.53
N GLY A 122 5.05 -14.43 -14.89
CA GLY A 122 6.19 -13.64 -15.32
C GLY A 122 6.35 -12.33 -14.59
N ALA A 123 7.59 -11.85 -14.50
CA ALA A 123 7.97 -10.68 -13.70
C ALA A 123 7.52 -9.35 -14.33
N ILE A 124 7.23 -9.34 -15.64
CA ILE A 124 6.81 -8.12 -16.37
C ILE A 124 5.61 -8.46 -17.24
N PRO A 125 4.43 -8.67 -16.63
CA PRO A 125 3.21 -8.90 -17.42
C PRO A 125 2.74 -7.62 -18.09
N ILE A 126 2.06 -7.77 -19.22
CA ILE A 126 1.40 -6.65 -19.90
C ILE A 126 0.02 -6.47 -19.28
N ILE A 127 -0.22 -5.30 -18.70
CA ILE A 127 -1.50 -4.94 -18.10
C ILE A 127 -2.08 -3.78 -18.92
N THR A 128 -3.32 -3.93 -19.38
CA THR A 128 -3.99 -2.88 -20.17
C THR A 128 -4.83 -1.97 -19.26
N PRO A 129 -5.04 -0.70 -19.68
CA PRO A 129 -5.94 0.19 -18.94
C PRO A 129 -7.37 -0.36 -18.80
N GLU A 130 -7.83 -1.11 -19.80
CA GLU A 130 -9.16 -1.74 -19.77
C GLU A 130 -9.26 -2.81 -18.68
N GLU A 131 -8.20 -3.61 -18.49
CA GLU A 131 -8.18 -4.62 -17.43
C GLU A 131 -8.31 -3.98 -16.06
N ILE A 132 -7.59 -2.88 -15.81
CA ILE A 132 -7.65 -2.13 -14.57
C ILE A 132 -9.04 -1.56 -14.36
N LYS A 133 -9.60 -0.91 -15.36
CA LYS A 133 -10.93 -0.30 -15.30
C LYS A 133 -12.00 -1.34 -15.00
N THR A 134 -11.95 -2.47 -15.69
CA THR A 134 -12.90 -3.57 -15.49
C THR A 134 -12.80 -4.11 -14.06
N MET A 135 -11.60 -4.30 -13.54
CA MET A 135 -11.38 -4.80 -12.18
C MET A 135 -11.94 -3.85 -11.12
N ILE A 136 -11.70 -2.55 -11.26
CA ILE A 136 -12.17 -1.55 -10.30
C ILE A 136 -13.69 -1.40 -10.35
N GLN A 137 -14.27 -1.43 -11.53
CA GLN A 137 -15.73 -1.32 -11.70
C GLN A 137 -16.47 -2.61 -11.35
N GLY A 138 -15.75 -3.73 -11.37
CA GLY A 138 -16.14 -5.06 -10.96
C GLY A 138 -17.42 -5.52 -11.10
#